data_152ec841f2e3160ac4df7e8dcfa79fdb
#
_entry.id   152ec841f2e3160ac4df7e8dcfa79fdb
#
_cell.length_a   1.000
_cell.length_b   1.000
_cell.length_c   1.000
_cell.angle_alpha   90.00
_cell.angle_beta   90.00
_cell.angle_gamma   90.00
#
_symmetry.space_group_name_H-M   'P 1'
#
loop_
_entity.id
_entity.type
_entity.pdbx_description
1 polymer ?
#
loop_
_entity_poly.entity_id
_entity_poly.type
_entity_poly.pdbx_seq_one_letter_code
_entity_poly.pdbx_strand_id
1 'polypeptide(L)'
;MNKEQLLQMLLELGIDPRMAMTRGSAHIPELKLEVLQNFVTSFMSSPNLKIMNMFPASNSPSSAVKWESQRGGRGLMPFVAPGAPAPVTAPFGFAQHSAEAAYWKEKMPFDEEFLNNLRLPGTESRHMEATQKLATELGNLVNRADRRKEWMFCQMLAGNGFTYSVKGGYKVTVDYGIPSGNRPTLAAAYNWYNGASKNIIKDIRDGKKKVSTECGGKIDTAIFNSTVLSYLADDTTIRQLLQKNYYGDGALFGSGSDIGSWVEANAGVIGRLLDIPNFIVYDEMYEVRAWLTGAVTGTTTTWLSVDDTSDFAVGEVLRIHDQSAGTYEEAYIYSINTENSTIQINHPYASSYKAGEDFVTMAKYFIPDDKFIMLASRVDGKAIAEYKRAPFGVERRWGRYTDKHDEWDPEVTWIRCQDKGLPVLFQRDAIYVIDVKITTGQAATTTTTTSSSSTSTTN
;
A
#
# COMPACT_ATOMS: atom_id res chain seq x y z
N MET A 1 -5.95 8.52 -63.07
CA MET A 1 -5.54 9.38 -61.97
C MET A 1 -4.39 8.68 -61.25
N ASN A 2 -3.21 9.28 -61.25
CA ASN A 2 -2.00 8.65 -60.69
C ASN A 2 -2.03 8.81 -59.15
N LYS A 3 -1.43 7.89 -58.40
CA LYS A 3 -1.40 7.87 -56.94
C LYS A 3 -0.92 9.20 -56.34
N GLU A 4 0.00 9.87 -56.99
CA GLU A 4 0.52 11.19 -56.60
C GLU A 4 -0.52 12.33 -56.77
N GLN A 5 -1.34 12.28 -57.80
CA GLN A 5 -2.41 13.25 -58.03
C GLN A 5 -3.54 13.12 -57.01
N LEU A 6 -3.83 11.88 -56.59
CA LEU A 6 -4.80 11.60 -55.52
C LEU A 6 -4.30 12.06 -54.15
N LEU A 7 -3.02 11.89 -53.88
CA LEU A 7 -2.33 12.36 -52.67
C LEU A 7 -2.33 13.90 -52.60
N GLN A 8 -2.08 14.58 -53.70
CA GLN A 8 -2.07 16.04 -53.76
C GLN A 8 -3.47 16.63 -53.58
N MET A 9 -4.48 16.01 -54.17
CA MET A 9 -5.89 16.43 -54.02
C MET A 9 -6.40 16.24 -52.59
N LEU A 10 -5.97 15.20 -51.88
CA LEU A 10 -6.31 14.97 -50.46
C LEU A 10 -5.62 16.01 -49.56
N LEU A 11 -4.38 16.40 -49.85
CA LEU A 11 -3.66 17.46 -49.15
C LEU A 11 -4.30 18.84 -49.33
N GLU A 12 -4.78 19.15 -50.55
CA GLU A 12 -5.52 20.39 -50.85
C GLU A 12 -6.87 20.47 -50.13
N LEU A 13 -7.50 19.33 -49.86
CA LEU A 13 -8.71 19.23 -49.07
C LEU A 13 -8.46 19.26 -47.54
N GLY A 14 -7.20 19.42 -47.10
CA GLY A 14 -6.81 19.43 -45.70
C GLY A 14 -6.88 18.04 -45.03
N ILE A 15 -7.02 17.00 -45.84
CA ILE A 15 -7.05 15.61 -45.33
C ILE A 15 -5.64 15.06 -45.50
N ASP A 16 -4.94 14.86 -44.38
CA ASP A 16 -3.64 14.17 -44.41
C ASP A 16 -3.91 12.69 -44.79
N PRO A 17 -3.42 12.23 -45.97
CA PRO A 17 -3.66 10.85 -46.41
C PRO A 17 -3.01 9.80 -45.52
N ARG A 18 -2.07 10.20 -44.66
CA ARG A 18 -1.52 9.32 -43.61
C ARG A 18 -2.55 9.08 -42.48
N MET A 19 -3.42 10.07 -42.23
CA MET A 19 -4.51 9.91 -41.28
C MET A 19 -5.62 8.99 -41.80
N ALA A 20 -5.90 9.00 -43.12
CA ALA A 20 -6.91 8.14 -43.74
C ALA A 20 -6.51 6.66 -43.80
N MET A 21 -5.23 6.33 -43.66
CA MET A 21 -4.71 4.95 -43.68
C MET A 21 -4.46 4.34 -42.32
N THR A 22 -4.54 5.12 -41.23
CA THR A 22 -4.41 4.59 -39.88
C THR A 22 -5.75 4.04 -39.40
N ARG A 23 -5.87 2.72 -39.41
CA ARG A 23 -6.98 2.01 -38.75
C ARG A 23 -6.85 2.17 -37.25
N GLY A 24 -7.98 2.19 -36.53
CA GLY A 24 -8.02 2.28 -35.09
C GLY A 24 -8.14 3.72 -34.58
N SER A 25 -7.80 3.93 -33.31
CA SER A 25 -8.00 5.19 -32.59
C SER A 25 -6.90 6.24 -32.83
N ALA A 26 -5.96 6.00 -33.77
CA ALA A 26 -4.80 6.87 -34.00
C ALA A 26 -5.13 8.30 -34.45
N HIS A 27 -6.32 8.51 -35.03
CA HIS A 27 -6.80 9.83 -35.50
C HIS A 27 -7.56 10.62 -34.42
N ILE A 28 -7.85 10.00 -33.25
CA ILE A 28 -8.54 10.66 -32.14
C ILE A 28 -7.46 11.42 -31.33
N PRO A 29 -7.54 12.77 -31.25
CA PRO A 29 -6.51 13.56 -30.58
C PRO A 29 -6.29 13.21 -29.12
N GLU A 30 -7.37 12.89 -28.40
CA GLU A 30 -7.40 12.56 -26.98
C GLU A 30 -6.72 11.21 -26.70
N LEU A 31 -6.70 10.30 -27.66
CA LEU A 31 -6.09 8.98 -27.57
C LEU A 31 -4.65 8.94 -28.13
N LYS A 32 -4.05 10.10 -28.47
CA LYS A 32 -2.63 10.12 -28.81
C LYS A 32 -1.79 9.74 -27.60
N LEU A 33 -0.78 8.90 -27.84
CA LEU A 33 0.08 8.40 -26.77
C LEU A 33 0.73 9.52 -25.94
N GLU A 34 1.11 10.62 -26.58
CA GLU A 34 1.70 11.80 -25.93
C GLU A 34 0.71 12.46 -24.95
N VAL A 35 -0.57 12.59 -25.36
CA VAL A 35 -1.62 13.19 -24.53
C VAL A 35 -1.91 12.29 -23.32
N LEU A 36 -2.07 10.99 -23.55
CA LEU A 36 -2.29 10.01 -22.50
C LEU A 36 -1.11 9.96 -21.50
N GLN A 37 0.12 9.98 -22.00
CA GLN A 37 1.32 9.98 -21.18
C GLN A 37 1.45 11.28 -20.37
N ASN A 38 1.19 12.43 -20.97
CA ASN A 38 1.18 13.71 -20.27
C ASN A 38 0.11 13.74 -19.17
N PHE A 39 -1.10 13.24 -19.44
CA PHE A 39 -2.14 13.11 -18.44
C PHE A 39 -1.67 12.26 -17.26
N VAL A 40 -1.16 11.03 -17.51
CA VAL A 40 -0.72 10.12 -16.46
C VAL A 40 0.47 10.68 -15.67
N THR A 41 1.36 11.43 -16.33
CA THR A 41 2.54 12.03 -15.67
C THR A 41 2.15 13.24 -14.82
N SER A 42 1.23 14.07 -15.32
CA SER A 42 0.74 15.28 -14.62
C SER A 42 -0.34 14.97 -13.58
N PHE A 43 -0.92 13.76 -13.61
CA PHE A 43 -1.98 13.37 -12.68
C PHE A 43 -1.44 13.36 -11.24
N MET A 44 -2.05 14.17 -10.41
CA MET A 44 -1.74 14.20 -8.98
C MET A 44 -2.42 13.02 -8.30
N SER A 45 -1.64 12.26 -7.54
CA SER A 45 -2.17 11.18 -6.71
C SER A 45 -3.22 11.70 -5.74
N SER A 46 -4.16 10.85 -5.36
CA SER A 46 -5.17 11.20 -4.36
C SER A 46 -4.52 11.80 -3.11
N PRO A 47 -5.00 12.93 -2.59
CA PRO A 47 -4.44 13.57 -1.39
C PRO A 47 -4.52 12.67 -0.14
N ASN A 48 -5.32 11.61 -0.21
CA ASN A 48 -5.47 10.64 0.87
C ASN A 48 -4.28 9.68 0.95
N LEU A 49 -3.52 9.47 -0.14
CA LEU A 49 -2.33 8.62 -0.15
C LEU A 49 -1.13 9.40 0.40
N LYS A 50 -0.95 9.37 1.72
CA LYS A 50 0.02 10.22 2.44
C LYS A 50 1.36 9.55 2.63
N ILE A 51 1.41 8.22 2.79
CA ILE A 51 2.61 7.50 3.23
C ILE A 51 3.65 7.43 2.13
N MET A 52 3.25 7.13 0.88
CA MET A 52 4.19 7.10 -0.24
C MET A 52 4.86 8.47 -0.50
N ASN A 53 4.17 9.57 -0.18
CA ASN A 53 4.68 10.93 -0.37
C ASN A 53 5.66 11.37 0.73
N MET A 54 5.77 10.63 1.82
CA MET A 54 6.73 10.91 2.90
C MET A 54 8.17 10.56 2.49
N PHE A 55 8.34 9.66 1.54
CA PHE A 55 9.64 9.14 1.15
C PHE A 55 10.03 9.59 -0.26
N PRO A 56 11.31 9.94 -0.47
CA PRO A 56 11.79 10.30 -1.80
C PRO A 56 11.76 9.10 -2.76
N ALA A 57 11.79 9.40 -4.06
CA ALA A 57 11.87 8.40 -5.11
C ALA A 57 13.10 8.61 -5.97
N SER A 58 13.78 7.52 -6.35
CA SER A 58 14.91 7.55 -7.28
C SER A 58 14.85 6.40 -8.29
N ASN A 59 15.64 6.50 -9.34
CA ASN A 59 15.70 5.51 -10.40
C ASN A 59 16.79 4.46 -10.11
N SER A 60 16.43 3.19 -10.20
CA SER A 60 17.39 2.08 -10.18
C SER A 60 17.95 1.82 -11.58
N PRO A 61 19.24 1.52 -11.73
CA PRO A 61 19.82 1.17 -13.03
C PRO A 61 19.42 -0.24 -13.51
N SER A 62 18.90 -1.06 -12.63
CA SER A 62 18.64 -2.48 -12.88
C SER A 62 17.24 -2.88 -12.40
N SER A 63 16.70 -3.96 -12.97
CA SER A 63 15.43 -4.59 -12.56
C SER A 63 15.52 -5.16 -11.16
N ALA A 64 16.69 -5.67 -10.77
CA ALA A 64 16.98 -6.07 -9.39
C ALA A 64 17.43 -4.83 -8.61
N VAL A 65 16.61 -4.44 -7.65
CA VAL A 65 16.90 -3.33 -6.74
C VAL A 65 17.85 -3.82 -5.66
N LYS A 66 18.98 -3.12 -5.53
CA LYS A 66 19.97 -3.38 -4.49
C LYS A 66 19.99 -2.20 -3.52
N TRP A 67 20.05 -2.48 -2.24
CA TRP A 67 20.19 -1.47 -1.20
C TRP A 67 21.03 -2.00 -0.04
N GLU A 68 21.57 -1.09 0.71
CA GLU A 68 22.39 -1.38 1.87
C GLU A 68 21.69 -0.87 3.11
N SER A 69 21.56 -1.72 4.13
CA SER A 69 21.12 -1.30 5.44
C SER A 69 22.33 -1.15 6.36
N GLN A 70 22.44 0.02 6.96
CA GLN A 70 23.56 0.35 7.83
C GLN A 70 23.06 0.51 9.26
N ARG A 71 23.77 -0.08 10.24
CA ARG A 71 23.63 0.30 11.64
C ARG A 71 24.53 1.49 11.93
N GLY A 72 23.98 2.56 12.47
CA GLY A 72 24.75 3.74 12.86
C GLY A 72 25.79 3.40 13.93
N GLY A 73 27.04 3.73 13.67
CA GLY A 73 28.11 3.65 14.68
C GLY A 73 28.19 4.95 15.47
N ARG A 74 28.14 4.88 16.78
CA ARG A 74 28.25 6.02 17.70
C ARG A 74 29.53 6.00 18.53
N GLY A 75 30.61 5.44 17.98
CA GLY A 75 31.91 5.40 18.62
C GLY A 75 32.51 6.81 18.72
N LEU A 76 33.11 7.11 19.84
CA LEU A 76 33.94 8.29 20.01
C LEU A 76 35.36 8.00 19.53
N MET A 77 35.99 9.00 18.90
CA MET A 77 37.40 8.92 18.63
C MET A 77 38.18 8.81 19.97
N PRO A 78 39.07 7.84 20.11
CA PRO A 78 39.88 7.74 21.31
C PRO A 78 40.89 8.89 21.39
N PHE A 79 41.15 9.39 22.61
CA PHE A 79 42.22 10.32 22.83
C PHE A 79 43.59 9.62 22.66
N VAL A 80 44.51 10.27 21.98
CA VAL A 80 45.85 9.74 21.71
C VAL A 80 46.89 10.74 22.25
N ALA A 81 47.96 10.25 22.85
CA ALA A 81 49.03 11.11 23.27
C ALA A 81 49.72 11.77 22.06
N PRO A 82 50.21 13.04 22.19
CA PRO A 82 50.96 13.67 21.12
C PRO A 82 52.16 12.81 20.70
N GLY A 83 52.28 12.51 19.40
CA GLY A 83 53.32 11.66 18.84
C GLY A 83 53.02 10.15 18.81
N ALA A 84 51.93 9.68 19.39
CA ALA A 84 51.52 8.29 19.27
C ALA A 84 50.78 8.02 17.92
N PRO A 85 50.93 6.80 17.36
CA PRO A 85 50.24 6.45 16.11
C PRO A 85 48.72 6.44 16.29
N ALA A 86 47.98 6.83 15.25
CA ALA A 86 46.51 6.81 15.26
C ALA A 86 45.99 5.37 15.37
N PRO A 87 45.01 5.09 16.26
CA PRO A 87 44.40 3.78 16.37
C PRO A 87 43.59 3.47 15.11
N VAL A 88 43.64 2.21 14.68
CA VAL A 88 42.90 1.73 13.50
C VAL A 88 41.47 1.39 13.91
N THR A 89 40.51 2.01 13.26
CA THR A 89 39.09 1.68 13.43
C THR A 89 38.60 0.85 12.23
N ALA A 90 37.98 -0.27 12.49
CA ALA A 90 37.36 -1.06 11.43
C ALA A 90 36.16 -0.30 10.81
N PRO A 91 35.95 -0.36 9.48
CA PRO A 91 34.76 0.22 8.86
C PRO A 91 33.49 -0.46 9.37
N PHE A 92 32.41 0.32 9.50
CA PHE A 92 31.13 -0.23 9.92
C PHE A 92 30.64 -1.24 8.89
N GLY A 93 30.16 -2.39 9.38
CA GLY A 93 29.51 -3.38 8.55
C GLY A 93 28.16 -2.87 8.04
N PHE A 94 27.85 -3.12 6.79
CA PHE A 94 26.53 -2.94 6.19
C PHE A 94 26.00 -4.27 5.69
N ALA A 95 24.68 -4.47 5.78
CA ALA A 95 24.04 -5.62 5.18
C ALA A 95 23.51 -5.23 3.79
N GLN A 96 23.93 -5.98 2.77
CA GLN A 96 23.47 -5.78 1.40
C GLN A 96 22.23 -6.62 1.16
N HIS A 97 21.19 -5.98 0.64
CA HIS A 97 19.93 -6.60 0.24
C HIS A 97 19.75 -6.46 -1.25
N SER A 98 19.07 -7.44 -1.84
CA SER A 98 18.71 -7.43 -3.25
C SER A 98 17.36 -8.10 -3.44
N ALA A 99 16.46 -7.46 -4.17
CA ALA A 99 15.19 -8.06 -4.57
C ALA A 99 14.83 -7.62 -6.00
N GLU A 100 14.15 -8.48 -6.74
CA GLU A 100 13.59 -8.07 -8.02
C GLU A 100 12.45 -7.07 -7.77
N ALA A 101 12.40 -5.97 -8.54
CA ALA A 101 11.36 -4.97 -8.37
C ALA A 101 9.98 -5.52 -8.74
N ALA A 102 8.98 -5.23 -7.91
CA ALA A 102 7.60 -5.56 -8.19
C ALA A 102 7.12 -4.83 -9.45
N TYR A 103 6.40 -5.52 -10.30
CA TYR A 103 5.86 -5.00 -11.55
C TYR A 103 4.35 -5.19 -11.59
N TRP A 104 3.63 -4.11 -11.79
CA TRP A 104 2.18 -4.14 -11.93
C TRP A 104 1.73 -3.39 -13.15
N LYS A 105 0.69 -3.91 -13.74
CA LYS A 105 0.07 -3.36 -14.94
C LYS A 105 -1.40 -3.71 -14.97
N GLU A 106 -2.19 -2.80 -15.48
CA GLU A 106 -3.62 -3.01 -15.71
C GLU A 106 -4.01 -2.37 -17.02
N LYS A 107 -4.94 -2.98 -17.74
CA LYS A 107 -5.46 -2.47 -19.00
C LYS A 107 -6.98 -2.33 -18.93
N MET A 108 -7.49 -1.34 -19.62
CA MET A 108 -8.91 -1.03 -19.72
C MET A 108 -9.33 -1.00 -21.20
N PRO A 109 -10.41 -1.68 -21.58
CA PRO A 109 -10.95 -1.64 -22.93
C PRO A 109 -11.82 -0.39 -23.12
N PHE A 110 -11.74 0.17 -24.32
CA PHE A 110 -12.67 1.19 -24.84
C PHE A 110 -13.27 0.64 -26.13
N ASP A 111 -14.54 0.39 -26.11
CA ASP A 111 -15.28 -0.24 -27.21
C ASP A 111 -15.59 0.73 -28.36
N GLU A 112 -16.09 0.19 -29.47
CA GLU A 112 -16.42 0.93 -30.67
C GLU A 112 -17.44 2.06 -30.42
N GLU A 113 -18.46 1.83 -29.59
CA GLU A 113 -19.47 2.84 -29.29
C GLU A 113 -18.88 4.03 -28.56
N PHE A 114 -18.00 3.79 -27.59
CA PHE A 114 -17.28 4.83 -26.87
C PHE A 114 -16.34 5.62 -27.82
N LEU A 115 -15.62 4.92 -28.68
CA LEU A 115 -14.71 5.53 -29.66
C LEU A 115 -15.48 6.39 -30.68
N ASN A 116 -16.65 5.95 -31.12
CA ASN A 116 -17.50 6.72 -32.01
C ASN A 116 -18.01 8.01 -31.35
N ASN A 117 -18.36 7.98 -30.07
CA ASN A 117 -18.77 9.16 -29.32
C ASN A 117 -17.59 10.18 -29.18
N LEU A 118 -16.35 9.71 -29.10
CA LEU A 118 -15.16 10.59 -29.14
C LEU A 118 -14.89 11.18 -30.54
N ARG A 119 -15.29 10.48 -31.62
CA ARG A 119 -15.04 10.89 -33.01
C ARG A 119 -16.00 11.93 -33.54
N LEU A 120 -17.24 12.01 -33.05
CA LEU A 120 -18.29 12.81 -33.67
C LEU A 120 -18.18 14.30 -33.38
N PRO A 121 -17.63 15.12 -34.29
CA PRO A 121 -17.81 16.56 -34.23
C PRO A 121 -19.25 16.88 -34.66
N GLY A 122 -20.03 17.43 -33.75
CA GLY A 122 -21.42 17.86 -34.07
C GLY A 122 -22.43 17.67 -32.97
N THR A 123 -22.11 16.87 -31.96
CA THR A 123 -22.84 16.82 -30.67
C THR A 123 -21.86 17.11 -29.56
N GLU A 124 -21.60 18.40 -29.31
CA GLU A 124 -20.68 18.87 -28.29
C GLU A 124 -20.88 18.18 -26.93
N SER A 125 -22.14 17.95 -26.53
CA SER A 125 -22.45 17.28 -25.26
C SER A 125 -21.89 15.85 -25.18
N ARG A 126 -22.08 15.03 -26.22
CA ARG A 126 -21.61 13.63 -26.22
C ARG A 126 -20.08 13.52 -26.29
N HIS A 127 -19.45 14.40 -27.04
CA HIS A 127 -17.99 14.48 -27.11
C HIS A 127 -17.41 14.88 -25.75
N MET A 128 -17.99 15.90 -25.09
CA MET A 128 -17.56 16.33 -23.76
C MET A 128 -17.75 15.22 -22.71
N GLU A 129 -18.91 14.53 -22.74
CA GLU A 129 -19.17 13.41 -21.84
C GLU A 129 -18.18 12.24 -22.05
N ALA A 130 -17.88 11.89 -23.30
CA ALA A 130 -16.93 10.83 -23.62
C ALA A 130 -15.50 11.22 -23.19
N THR A 131 -15.07 12.46 -23.41
CA THR A 131 -13.77 12.96 -22.96
C THR A 131 -13.68 12.99 -21.45
N GLN A 132 -14.75 13.41 -20.77
CA GLN A 132 -14.79 13.41 -19.30
C GLN A 132 -14.76 11.98 -18.75
N LYS A 133 -15.49 11.04 -19.35
CA LYS A 133 -15.45 9.63 -18.98
C LYS A 133 -14.06 9.05 -19.18
N LEU A 134 -13.39 9.32 -20.31
CA LEU A 134 -12.02 8.91 -20.57
C LEU A 134 -11.07 9.40 -19.48
N ALA A 135 -11.13 10.69 -19.13
CA ALA A 135 -10.29 11.29 -18.10
C ALA A 135 -10.56 10.66 -16.72
N THR A 136 -11.82 10.40 -16.39
CA THR A 136 -12.21 9.74 -15.13
C THR A 136 -11.65 8.33 -15.05
N GLU A 137 -11.82 7.52 -16.10
CA GLU A 137 -11.36 6.14 -16.13
C GLU A 137 -9.83 6.03 -16.13
N LEU A 138 -9.14 6.92 -16.85
CA LEU A 138 -7.68 7.01 -16.77
C LEU A 138 -7.21 7.42 -15.36
N GLY A 139 -7.92 8.37 -14.74
CA GLY A 139 -7.67 8.79 -13.37
C GLY A 139 -7.84 7.62 -12.38
N ASN A 140 -8.89 6.82 -12.54
CA ASN A 140 -9.12 5.62 -11.74
C ASN A 140 -7.97 4.60 -11.91
N LEU A 141 -7.52 4.37 -13.15
CA LEU A 141 -6.43 3.44 -13.45
C LEU A 141 -5.10 3.90 -12.81
N VAL A 142 -4.82 5.20 -12.86
CA VAL A 142 -3.64 5.79 -12.22
C VAL A 142 -3.73 5.71 -10.69
N ASN A 143 -4.90 6.02 -10.11
CA ASN A 143 -5.12 5.90 -8.68
C ASN A 143 -4.92 4.46 -8.17
N ARG A 144 -5.33 3.46 -8.95
CA ARG A 144 -5.09 2.05 -8.62
C ARG A 144 -3.60 1.71 -8.61
N ALA A 145 -2.83 2.27 -9.55
CA ALA A 145 -1.37 2.11 -9.57
C ALA A 145 -0.70 2.75 -8.35
N ASP A 146 -1.15 3.95 -7.94
CA ASP A 146 -0.62 4.64 -6.77
C ASP A 146 -1.04 3.97 -5.45
N ARG A 147 -2.27 3.45 -5.35
CA ARG A 147 -2.70 2.61 -4.21
C ARG A 147 -1.82 1.37 -4.05
N ARG A 148 -1.32 0.77 -5.13
CA ARG A 148 -0.37 -0.34 -5.04
C ARG A 148 0.97 0.10 -4.43
N LYS A 149 1.47 1.29 -4.76
CA LYS A 149 2.68 1.85 -4.12
C LYS A 149 2.46 2.12 -2.65
N GLU A 150 1.35 2.76 -2.31
CA GLU A 150 0.97 3.04 -0.92
C GLU A 150 0.92 1.76 -0.10
N TRP A 151 0.27 0.71 -0.65
CA TRP A 151 0.21 -0.61 -0.03
C TRP A 151 1.59 -1.17 0.27
N MET A 152 2.53 -1.10 -0.67
CA MET A 152 3.89 -1.59 -0.46
C MET A 152 4.61 -0.86 0.68
N PHE A 153 4.43 0.46 0.80
CA PHE A 153 4.98 1.23 1.92
C PHE A 153 4.31 0.85 3.24
N CYS A 154 3.00 0.70 3.27
CA CYS A 154 2.28 0.28 4.46
C CYS A 154 2.72 -1.11 4.92
N GLN A 155 2.89 -2.05 3.99
CA GLN A 155 3.41 -3.39 4.31
C GLN A 155 4.86 -3.36 4.79
N MET A 156 5.71 -2.49 4.24
CA MET A 156 7.06 -2.27 4.74
C MET A 156 7.05 -1.78 6.19
N LEU A 157 6.19 -0.81 6.51
CA LEU A 157 6.14 -0.20 7.85
C LEU A 157 5.43 -1.10 8.87
N ALA A 158 4.22 -1.60 8.56
CA ALA A 158 3.40 -2.37 9.47
C ALA A 158 3.76 -3.86 9.49
N GLY A 159 3.98 -4.45 8.30
CA GLY A 159 4.18 -5.89 8.09
C GLY A 159 5.61 -6.38 8.15
N ASN A 160 6.62 -5.50 8.10
CA ASN A 160 8.04 -5.83 7.89
C ASN A 160 8.36 -6.45 6.52
N GLY A 161 7.40 -6.51 5.61
CA GLY A 161 7.62 -7.06 4.29
C GLY A 161 6.33 -7.49 3.61
N PHE A 162 6.47 -7.97 2.38
CA PHE A 162 5.37 -8.48 1.59
C PHE A 162 5.86 -9.47 0.52
N THR A 163 4.92 -10.27 0.03
CA THR A 163 5.18 -11.26 -1.03
C THR A 163 4.45 -10.85 -2.30
N TYR A 164 5.09 -11.04 -3.44
CA TYR A 164 4.49 -10.79 -4.75
C TYR A 164 5.01 -11.76 -5.80
N SER A 165 4.24 -11.96 -6.87
CA SER A 165 4.62 -12.84 -7.96
C SER A 165 5.43 -12.08 -9.01
N VAL A 166 6.51 -12.69 -9.50
CA VAL A 166 7.34 -12.19 -10.60
C VAL A 166 7.11 -13.02 -11.87
N LYS A 167 7.77 -12.64 -12.95
CA LYS A 167 7.71 -13.36 -14.23
C LYS A 167 8.05 -14.85 -14.04
N GLY A 168 7.18 -15.71 -14.55
CA GLY A 168 7.32 -17.16 -14.41
C GLY A 168 6.56 -17.76 -13.22
N GLY A 169 5.76 -16.98 -12.50
CA GLY A 169 4.94 -17.45 -11.38
C GLY A 169 5.69 -17.64 -10.06
N TYR A 170 6.97 -17.29 -10.02
CA TYR A 170 7.74 -17.36 -8.78
C TYR A 170 7.28 -16.28 -7.79
N LYS A 171 7.11 -16.66 -6.53
CA LYS A 171 6.82 -15.73 -5.44
C LYS A 171 8.13 -15.20 -4.87
N VAL A 172 8.25 -13.87 -4.78
CA VAL A 172 9.36 -13.18 -4.13
C VAL A 172 8.84 -12.56 -2.85
N THR A 173 9.47 -12.92 -1.73
CA THR A 173 9.21 -12.31 -0.42
C THR A 173 10.31 -11.31 -0.12
N VAL A 174 9.92 -10.06 0.12
CA VAL A 174 10.81 -9.02 0.60
C VAL A 174 10.64 -8.90 2.10
N ASP A 175 11.69 -9.18 2.85
CA ASP A 175 11.76 -8.95 4.29
C ASP A 175 12.74 -7.80 4.55
N TYR A 176 12.27 -6.76 5.22
CA TYR A 176 13.08 -5.59 5.55
C TYR A 176 13.92 -5.79 6.81
N GLY A 177 13.67 -6.85 7.55
CA GLY A 177 14.47 -7.24 8.72
C GLY A 177 14.39 -6.23 9.87
N ILE A 178 13.23 -5.60 10.09
CA ILE A 178 12.98 -4.77 11.27
C ILE A 178 13.16 -5.67 12.50
N PRO A 179 14.02 -5.32 13.46
CA PRO A 179 14.27 -6.17 14.63
C PRO A 179 12.99 -6.50 15.39
N SER A 180 12.84 -7.75 15.84
CA SER A 180 11.66 -8.18 16.63
C SER A 180 11.50 -7.35 17.91
N GLY A 181 12.60 -6.90 18.49
CA GLY A 181 12.55 -5.99 19.63
C GLY A 181 11.95 -4.61 19.33
N ASN A 182 11.88 -4.19 18.07
CA ASN A 182 11.21 -2.96 17.63
C ASN A 182 9.76 -3.20 17.21
N ARG A 183 9.26 -4.43 17.40
CA ARG A 183 7.89 -4.85 17.08
C ARG A 183 7.27 -5.61 18.25
N PRO A 184 7.13 -4.97 19.44
CA PRO A 184 6.53 -5.62 20.58
C PRO A 184 5.04 -5.86 20.37
N THR A 185 4.59 -7.08 20.69
CA THR A 185 3.17 -7.40 20.86
C THR A 185 2.83 -7.30 22.34
N LEU A 186 1.88 -6.44 22.69
CA LEU A 186 1.48 -6.24 24.06
C LEU A 186 0.71 -7.45 24.57
N ALA A 187 1.06 -7.93 25.78
CA ALA A 187 0.31 -9.00 26.43
C ALA A 187 -1.11 -8.54 26.79
N ALA A 188 -2.03 -9.49 26.99
CA ALA A 188 -3.45 -9.23 27.24
C ALA A 188 -3.72 -8.21 28.37
N ALA A 189 -2.90 -8.22 29.43
CA ALA A 189 -3.04 -7.29 30.55
C ALA A 189 -2.61 -5.85 30.22
N TYR A 190 -1.80 -5.65 29.19
CA TYR A 190 -1.18 -4.37 28.84
C TYR A 190 -1.69 -3.81 27.51
N ASN A 191 -2.54 -4.53 26.78
CA ASN A 191 -3.07 -4.04 25.49
C ASN A 191 -3.87 -2.74 25.67
N TRP A 192 -3.88 -1.89 24.64
CA TRP A 192 -4.51 -0.57 24.76
C TRP A 192 -6.04 -0.64 24.69
N TYR A 193 -6.58 -1.69 24.10
CA TYR A 193 -8.03 -1.86 23.95
C TYR A 193 -8.73 -2.08 25.30
N ASN A 194 -8.35 -3.15 26.03
CA ASN A 194 -9.03 -3.55 27.26
C ASN A 194 -8.07 -4.01 28.38
N GLY A 195 -6.78 -3.76 28.25
CA GLY A 195 -5.78 -4.16 29.23
C GLY A 195 -5.99 -3.47 30.59
N ALA A 196 -6.06 -4.26 31.66
CA ALA A 196 -6.27 -3.77 33.02
C ALA A 196 -5.08 -2.96 33.56
N SER A 197 -3.88 -3.20 33.03
CA SER A 197 -2.62 -2.54 33.44
C SER A 197 -1.99 -1.74 32.26
N LYS A 198 -2.81 -1.24 31.35
CA LYS A 198 -2.31 -0.46 30.19
C LYS A 198 -1.58 0.81 30.63
N ASN A 199 -0.49 1.13 29.93
CA ASN A 199 0.26 2.37 30.14
C ASN A 199 0.81 2.88 28.81
N ILE A 200 -0.05 3.52 28.04
CA ILE A 200 0.20 3.97 26.68
C ILE A 200 1.41 4.93 26.62
N ILE A 201 1.48 5.87 27.56
CA ILE A 201 2.55 6.86 27.61
C ILE A 201 3.93 6.20 27.82
N LYS A 202 3.97 5.17 28.68
CA LYS A 202 5.19 4.41 28.92
C LYS A 202 5.61 3.66 27.66
N ASP A 203 4.70 2.96 27.00
CA ASP A 203 4.99 2.18 25.80
C ASP A 203 5.56 3.08 24.67
N ILE A 204 4.95 4.24 24.46
CA ILE A 204 5.43 5.23 23.48
C ILE A 204 6.81 5.77 23.88
N ARG A 205 7.03 6.06 25.16
CA ARG A 205 8.33 6.53 25.66
C ARG A 205 9.42 5.48 25.52
N ASP A 206 9.11 4.24 25.82
CA ASP A 206 10.04 3.11 25.66
C ASP A 206 10.42 2.92 24.19
N GLY A 207 9.47 3.03 23.26
CA GLY A 207 9.73 3.01 21.82
C GLY A 207 10.64 4.16 21.37
N LYS A 208 10.35 5.39 21.82
CA LYS A 208 11.22 6.54 21.54
C LYS A 208 12.65 6.36 22.03
N LYS A 209 12.79 5.90 23.28
CA LYS A 209 14.09 5.63 23.88
C LYS A 209 14.84 4.56 23.09
N LYS A 210 14.15 3.50 22.66
CA LYS A 210 14.74 2.40 21.92
C LYS A 210 15.28 2.86 20.56
N VAL A 211 14.46 3.52 19.75
CA VAL A 211 14.90 4.09 18.45
C VAL A 211 16.06 5.05 18.64
N SER A 212 15.98 5.97 19.63
CA SER A 212 17.06 6.88 19.93
C SER A 212 18.34 6.17 20.36
N THR A 213 18.26 5.07 21.09
CA THR A 213 19.43 4.30 21.53
C THR A 213 20.06 3.51 20.37
N GLU A 214 19.24 2.89 19.51
CA GLU A 214 19.70 2.00 18.44
C GLU A 214 20.26 2.75 17.23
N CYS A 215 19.52 3.74 16.70
CA CYS A 215 19.93 4.45 15.49
C CYS A 215 20.22 5.95 15.67
N GLY A 216 19.94 6.52 16.83
CA GLY A 216 20.13 7.95 17.07
C GLY A 216 19.03 8.83 16.51
N GLY A 217 18.07 8.25 15.84
CA GLY A 217 16.93 8.98 15.32
C GLY A 217 16.01 9.48 16.45
N LYS A 218 15.41 10.64 16.24
CA LYS A 218 14.28 11.11 17.05
C LYS A 218 13.01 10.75 16.31
N ILE A 219 12.08 10.03 16.98
CA ILE A 219 10.76 9.77 16.42
C ILE A 219 10.06 11.10 16.17
N ASP A 220 9.68 11.33 14.94
CA ASP A 220 9.01 12.54 14.46
C ASP A 220 7.63 12.25 13.86
N THR A 221 7.33 10.99 13.58
CA THR A 221 6.10 10.59 12.91
C THR A 221 5.47 9.39 13.59
N ALA A 222 4.17 9.44 13.78
CA ALA A 222 3.34 8.29 14.17
C ALA A 222 2.20 8.11 13.16
N ILE A 223 1.94 6.85 12.77
CA ILE A 223 0.93 6.46 11.80
C ILE A 223 0.08 5.34 12.42
N PHE A 224 -1.22 5.53 12.42
CA PHE A 224 -2.19 4.58 12.99
C PHE A 224 -3.59 4.94 12.47
N ASN A 225 -4.58 4.11 12.72
CA ASN A 225 -5.96 4.36 12.30
C ASN A 225 -6.82 5.00 13.41
N SER A 226 -8.06 5.38 13.09
CA SER A 226 -9.01 5.98 14.01
C SER A 226 -9.36 5.07 15.20
N THR A 227 -9.35 3.75 15.03
CA THR A 227 -9.55 2.80 16.11
C THR A 227 -8.48 2.94 17.19
N VAL A 228 -7.21 3.02 16.78
CA VAL A 228 -6.10 3.25 17.72
C VAL A 228 -6.19 4.64 18.36
N LEU A 229 -6.64 5.65 17.59
CA LEU A 229 -6.88 6.99 18.13
C LEU A 229 -7.92 6.97 19.24
N SER A 230 -8.99 6.17 19.11
CA SER A 230 -10.01 6.03 20.16
C SER A 230 -9.42 5.44 21.45
N TYR A 231 -8.50 4.47 21.35
CA TYR A 231 -7.80 3.94 22.53
C TYR A 231 -6.94 4.97 23.25
N LEU A 232 -6.28 5.87 22.48
CA LEU A 232 -5.53 7.00 23.02
C LEU A 232 -6.45 8.01 23.72
N ALA A 233 -7.58 8.32 23.10
CA ALA A 233 -8.56 9.27 23.63
C ALA A 233 -9.28 8.74 24.87
N ASP A 234 -9.49 7.43 24.97
CA ASP A 234 -10.13 6.79 26.10
C ASP A 234 -9.19 6.51 27.28
N ASP A 235 -7.90 6.77 27.12
CA ASP A 235 -6.97 6.63 28.23
C ASP A 235 -7.11 7.76 29.25
N THR A 236 -7.36 7.35 30.50
CA THR A 236 -7.60 8.29 31.60
C THR A 236 -6.40 9.20 31.89
N THR A 237 -5.18 8.67 31.72
CA THR A 237 -3.95 9.44 31.96
C THR A 237 -3.75 10.50 30.89
N ILE A 238 -3.99 10.17 29.64
CA ILE A 238 -3.92 11.12 28.51
C ILE A 238 -4.99 12.19 28.68
N ARG A 239 -6.24 11.82 29.02
CA ARG A 239 -7.33 12.77 29.30
C ARG A 239 -6.96 13.75 30.39
N GLN A 240 -6.47 13.26 31.54
CA GLN A 240 -6.07 14.13 32.65
C GLN A 240 -4.95 15.09 32.28
N LEU A 241 -3.96 14.62 31.49
CA LEU A 241 -2.88 15.49 31.02
C LEU A 241 -3.37 16.54 30.02
N LEU A 242 -4.30 16.19 29.14
CA LEU A 242 -4.91 17.15 28.21
C LEU A 242 -5.72 18.20 28.95
N GLN A 243 -6.54 17.79 29.92
CA GLN A 243 -7.31 18.72 30.76
C GLN A 243 -6.39 19.71 31.49
N LYS A 244 -5.34 19.19 32.12
CA LYS A 244 -4.42 20.01 32.89
C LYS A 244 -3.62 21.01 32.03
N ASN A 245 -3.21 20.60 30.82
CA ASN A 245 -2.28 21.39 30.03
C ASN A 245 -2.95 22.33 29.01
N TYR A 246 -4.16 22.03 28.57
CA TYR A 246 -4.75 22.72 27.43
C TYR A 246 -6.14 23.35 27.69
N TYR A 247 -6.94 22.83 28.60
CA TYR A 247 -8.35 23.19 28.65
C TYR A 247 -8.93 23.60 30.00
N GLY A 248 -8.23 23.45 31.08
CA GLY A 248 -8.83 23.69 32.41
C GLY A 248 -9.99 22.73 32.75
N ASP A 249 -10.42 22.73 34.02
CA ASP A 249 -11.51 21.83 34.46
C ASP A 249 -12.85 22.15 33.77
N GLY A 250 -13.34 21.21 32.98
CA GLY A 250 -14.70 21.22 32.42
C GLY A 250 -14.89 21.63 30.96
N ALA A 251 -13.87 22.16 30.27
CA ALA A 251 -14.02 22.64 28.87
C ALA A 251 -13.77 21.59 27.80
N LEU A 252 -13.19 20.44 28.17
CA LEU A 252 -12.73 19.44 27.20
C LEU A 252 -13.85 18.64 26.56
N PHE A 253 -14.93 18.44 27.29
CA PHE A 253 -16.07 17.65 26.84
C PHE A 253 -17.34 18.40 27.16
N GLY A 254 -17.76 19.26 26.22
CA GLY A 254 -19.11 19.80 26.24
C GLY A 254 -20.12 18.66 26.40
N SER A 255 -21.07 18.84 27.29
CA SER A 255 -22.13 17.88 27.60
C SER A 255 -22.77 17.34 26.30
N GLY A 256 -22.49 16.10 25.95
CA GLY A 256 -23.34 15.31 25.09
C GLY A 256 -23.01 15.28 23.59
N SER A 257 -21.88 15.75 23.09
CA SER A 257 -21.58 15.62 21.66
C SER A 257 -20.35 14.77 21.41
N ASP A 258 -20.54 13.91 20.50
CA ASP A 258 -19.66 13.06 19.68
C ASP A 258 -18.14 13.16 19.97
N ILE A 259 -17.68 12.30 20.89
CA ILE A 259 -16.27 12.19 21.26
C ILE A 259 -15.41 11.85 20.02
N GLY A 260 -15.96 11.13 19.03
CA GLY A 260 -15.29 10.73 17.82
C GLY A 260 -14.85 11.94 16.97
N SER A 261 -15.75 12.84 16.66
CA SER A 261 -15.43 14.00 15.82
C SER A 261 -14.45 14.96 16.49
N TRP A 262 -14.52 15.09 17.83
CA TRP A 262 -13.58 15.89 18.58
C TRP A 262 -12.17 15.30 18.58
N VAL A 263 -12.05 13.99 18.73
CA VAL A 263 -10.79 13.27 18.74
C VAL A 263 -10.11 13.37 17.37
N GLU A 264 -10.85 13.22 16.28
CA GLU A 264 -10.32 13.37 14.91
C GLU A 264 -9.83 14.81 14.67
N ALA A 265 -10.59 15.81 15.09
CA ALA A 265 -10.21 17.21 14.96
C ALA A 265 -8.99 17.58 15.82
N ASN A 266 -8.74 16.87 16.90
CA ASN A 266 -7.71 17.19 17.89
C ASN A 266 -6.54 16.19 17.96
N ALA A 267 -6.43 15.25 17.02
CA ALA A 267 -5.32 14.29 16.97
C ALA A 267 -3.94 14.97 17.07
N GLY A 268 -3.78 16.13 16.48
CA GLY A 268 -2.57 16.95 16.58
C GLY A 268 -2.23 17.44 17.98
N VAL A 269 -3.22 17.61 18.85
CA VAL A 269 -3.00 18.00 20.27
C VAL A 269 -2.43 16.83 21.06
N ILE A 270 -2.95 15.62 20.81
CA ILE A 270 -2.38 14.38 21.39
C ILE A 270 -0.95 14.19 20.91
N GLY A 271 -0.67 14.41 19.63
CA GLY A 271 0.67 14.34 19.08
C GLY A 271 1.65 15.30 19.76
N ARG A 272 1.23 16.55 20.03
CA ARG A 272 2.05 17.52 20.78
C ARG A 272 2.30 17.08 22.23
N LEU A 273 1.27 16.56 22.91
CA LEU A 273 1.40 16.01 24.27
C LEU A 273 2.42 14.87 24.31
N LEU A 274 2.40 14.04 23.30
CA LEU A 274 3.31 12.89 23.18
C LEU A 274 4.68 13.27 22.58
N ASP A 275 4.93 14.54 22.24
CA ASP A 275 6.14 15.03 21.54
C ASP A 275 6.40 14.25 20.22
N ILE A 276 5.35 14.11 19.40
CA ILE A 276 5.40 13.56 18.05
C ILE A 276 4.78 14.57 17.10
N PRO A 277 5.58 15.33 16.34
CA PRO A 277 5.08 16.45 15.54
C PRO A 277 4.16 16.02 14.39
N ASN A 278 4.42 14.89 13.75
CA ASN A 278 3.61 14.34 12.66
C ASN A 278 2.75 13.19 13.18
N PHE A 279 1.55 13.50 13.59
CA PHE A 279 0.60 12.53 14.14
C PHE A 279 -0.48 12.26 13.08
N ILE A 280 -0.35 11.16 12.34
CA ILE A 280 -1.12 10.87 11.13
C ILE A 280 -2.15 9.80 11.44
N VAL A 281 -3.41 10.18 11.41
CA VAL A 281 -4.54 9.24 11.39
C VAL A 281 -4.76 8.82 9.94
N TYR A 282 -4.76 7.51 9.68
CA TYR A 282 -4.78 6.95 8.34
C TYR A 282 -5.81 5.83 8.23
N ASP A 283 -7.01 6.18 7.75
CA ASP A 283 -8.16 5.29 7.64
C ASP A 283 -8.45 4.86 6.19
N GLU A 284 -7.50 5.12 5.28
CA GLU A 284 -7.67 4.69 3.90
C GLU A 284 -7.75 3.17 3.79
N MET A 285 -8.64 2.72 2.89
CA MET A 285 -8.91 1.32 2.62
C MET A 285 -8.51 0.94 1.20
N TYR A 286 -8.19 -0.32 0.99
CA TYR A 286 -8.00 -0.92 -0.32
C TYR A 286 -8.84 -2.19 -0.42
N GLU A 287 -9.18 -2.56 -1.65
CA GLU A 287 -9.89 -3.80 -1.92
C GLU A 287 -8.92 -4.89 -2.37
N VAL A 288 -8.99 -6.02 -1.71
CA VAL A 288 -8.39 -7.28 -2.15
C VAL A 288 -9.37 -7.94 -3.09
N ARG A 289 -8.89 -8.51 -4.18
CA ARG A 289 -9.71 -9.22 -5.16
C ARG A 289 -9.17 -10.62 -5.39
N ALA A 290 -10.07 -11.60 -5.44
CA ALA A 290 -9.77 -12.94 -5.92
C ALA A 290 -10.84 -13.39 -6.94
N TRP A 291 -10.40 -14.10 -7.97
CA TRP A 291 -11.30 -14.63 -8.98
C TRP A 291 -11.90 -15.95 -8.54
N LEU A 292 -13.17 -16.18 -8.86
CA LEU A 292 -13.79 -17.48 -8.64
C LEU A 292 -13.20 -18.52 -9.58
N THR A 293 -12.67 -19.61 -9.02
CA THR A 293 -12.20 -20.77 -9.77
C THR A 293 -13.26 -21.87 -9.91
N GLY A 294 -14.29 -21.82 -9.06
CA GLY A 294 -15.46 -22.70 -9.09
C GLY A 294 -16.76 -21.91 -9.20
N ALA A 295 -17.75 -22.46 -9.92
CA ALA A 295 -19.08 -21.85 -9.99
C ALA A 295 -19.76 -21.88 -8.63
N VAL A 296 -20.47 -20.81 -8.32
CA VAL A 296 -21.27 -20.67 -7.10
C VAL A 296 -22.74 -20.85 -7.45
N THR A 297 -23.37 -21.85 -6.85
CA THR A 297 -24.82 -22.04 -6.98
C THR A 297 -25.52 -21.31 -5.85
N GLY A 298 -26.38 -20.35 -6.20
CA GLY A 298 -27.15 -19.57 -5.23
C GLY A 298 -27.93 -20.46 -4.26
N THR A 299 -28.14 -19.97 -3.05
CA THR A 299 -28.88 -20.62 -1.94
C THR A 299 -28.30 -21.90 -1.37
N THR A 300 -27.23 -22.48 -1.97
CA THR A 300 -26.67 -23.77 -1.52
C THR A 300 -25.18 -23.75 -1.24
N THR A 301 -24.40 -22.97 -2.00
CA THR A 301 -22.94 -22.98 -1.90
C THR A 301 -22.48 -22.09 -0.73
N THR A 302 -21.79 -22.68 0.24
CA THR A 302 -21.16 -21.97 1.35
C THR A 302 -19.64 -21.97 1.30
N TRP A 303 -19.04 -22.77 0.39
CA TRP A 303 -17.61 -22.80 0.13
C TRP A 303 -17.31 -22.24 -1.25
N LEU A 304 -16.55 -21.18 -1.29
CA LEU A 304 -16.14 -20.49 -2.51
C LEU A 304 -14.73 -20.91 -2.87
N SER A 305 -14.53 -21.44 -4.08
CA SER A 305 -13.19 -21.69 -4.61
C SER A 305 -12.67 -20.44 -5.31
N VAL A 306 -11.50 -19.96 -4.90
CA VAL A 306 -10.88 -18.74 -5.42
C VAL A 306 -9.43 -19.02 -5.86
N ASP A 307 -8.86 -18.11 -6.63
CA ASP A 307 -7.47 -18.24 -7.11
C ASP A 307 -6.41 -17.94 -6.02
N ASP A 308 -6.73 -17.03 -5.09
CA ASP A 308 -5.84 -16.70 -3.97
C ASP A 308 -6.66 -16.37 -2.71
N THR A 309 -6.25 -16.93 -1.58
CA THR A 309 -6.84 -16.69 -0.26
C THR A 309 -5.93 -15.94 0.69
N SER A 310 -4.69 -15.63 0.29
CA SER A 310 -3.63 -15.14 1.17
C SER A 310 -3.95 -13.81 1.84
N ASP A 311 -4.74 -13.00 1.17
CA ASP A 311 -5.08 -11.66 1.64
C ASP A 311 -6.44 -11.56 2.35
N PHE A 312 -7.19 -12.64 2.45
CA PHE A 312 -8.50 -12.67 3.13
C PHE A 312 -8.35 -12.95 4.63
N ALA A 313 -9.31 -12.49 5.43
CA ALA A 313 -9.32 -12.67 6.88
C ALA A 313 -10.68 -13.14 7.38
N VAL A 314 -10.67 -14.06 8.33
CA VAL A 314 -11.90 -14.59 8.98
C VAL A 314 -12.59 -13.49 9.79
N GLY A 315 -13.91 -13.42 9.70
CA GLY A 315 -14.75 -12.44 10.41
C GLY A 315 -15.02 -11.16 9.61
N GLU A 316 -14.33 -10.96 8.48
CA GLU A 316 -14.51 -9.80 7.62
C GLU A 316 -15.64 -10.01 6.60
N VAL A 317 -16.14 -8.89 6.05
CA VAL A 317 -17.19 -8.90 5.01
C VAL A 317 -16.59 -9.23 3.65
N LEU A 318 -17.09 -10.28 3.05
CA LEU A 318 -16.77 -10.70 1.69
C LEU A 318 -17.89 -10.26 0.75
N ARG A 319 -17.53 -9.54 -0.32
CA ARG A 319 -18.42 -9.17 -1.40
C ARG A 319 -18.17 -10.06 -2.60
N ILE A 320 -19.22 -10.65 -3.15
CA ILE A 320 -19.16 -11.36 -4.43
C ILE A 320 -19.78 -10.46 -5.51
N HIS A 321 -19.08 -10.30 -6.61
CA HIS A 321 -19.48 -9.41 -7.70
C HIS A 321 -19.87 -10.22 -8.93
N ASP A 322 -21.06 -9.95 -9.45
CA ASP A 322 -21.48 -10.36 -10.80
C ASP A 322 -20.99 -9.31 -11.79
N GLN A 323 -19.98 -9.66 -12.57
CA GLN A 323 -19.38 -8.73 -13.52
C GLN A 323 -20.34 -8.41 -14.68
N SER A 324 -21.25 -9.34 -15.03
CA SER A 324 -22.19 -9.15 -16.13
C SER A 324 -23.38 -8.27 -15.74
N ALA A 325 -23.87 -8.39 -14.50
CA ALA A 325 -24.99 -7.63 -13.99
C ALA A 325 -24.55 -6.31 -13.30
N GLY A 326 -23.29 -6.19 -12.92
CA GLY A 326 -22.77 -5.04 -12.17
C GLY A 326 -23.31 -4.95 -10.74
N THR A 327 -23.76 -6.07 -10.18
CA THR A 327 -24.32 -6.19 -8.83
C THR A 327 -23.36 -6.92 -7.90
N TYR A 328 -23.57 -6.80 -6.59
CA TYR A 328 -22.82 -7.57 -5.60
C TYR A 328 -23.72 -8.01 -4.45
N GLU A 329 -23.32 -9.10 -3.78
CA GLU A 329 -23.90 -9.58 -2.52
C GLU A 329 -22.82 -9.67 -1.46
N GLU A 330 -23.21 -9.61 -0.19
CA GLU A 330 -22.29 -9.62 0.96
C GLU A 330 -22.53 -10.85 1.85
N ALA A 331 -21.45 -11.41 2.38
CA ALA A 331 -21.48 -12.44 3.42
C ALA A 331 -20.24 -12.27 4.33
N TYR A 332 -20.24 -12.87 5.50
CA TYR A 332 -19.06 -12.87 6.37
C TYR A 332 -18.21 -14.11 6.13
N ILE A 333 -16.91 -13.94 6.17
CA ILE A 333 -15.95 -15.04 6.08
C ILE A 333 -15.98 -15.82 7.40
N TYR A 334 -16.41 -17.07 7.35
CA TYR A 334 -16.46 -17.96 8.51
C TYR A 334 -15.14 -18.72 8.72
N SER A 335 -14.57 -19.25 7.66
CA SER A 335 -13.25 -19.91 7.70
C SER A 335 -12.55 -19.83 6.32
N ILE A 336 -11.24 -20.00 6.34
CA ILE A 336 -10.40 -19.98 5.13
C ILE A 336 -9.55 -21.25 5.14
N ASN A 337 -9.59 -21.98 4.03
CA ASN A 337 -8.69 -23.11 3.76
C ASN A 337 -7.67 -22.70 2.70
N THR A 338 -6.44 -22.44 3.14
CA THR A 338 -5.35 -22.00 2.26
C THR A 338 -4.78 -23.13 1.38
N GLU A 339 -4.91 -24.40 1.80
CA GLU A 339 -4.42 -25.54 1.02
C GLU A 339 -5.25 -25.76 -0.24
N ASN A 340 -6.57 -25.61 -0.13
CA ASN A 340 -7.50 -25.80 -1.24
C ASN A 340 -7.94 -24.47 -1.89
N SER A 341 -7.41 -23.34 -1.45
CA SER A 341 -7.81 -21.99 -1.88
C SER A 341 -9.32 -21.79 -1.84
N THR A 342 -9.94 -22.12 -0.67
CA THR A 342 -11.38 -21.98 -0.48
C THR A 342 -11.71 -21.10 0.71
N ILE A 343 -12.80 -20.34 0.58
CA ILE A 343 -13.35 -19.45 1.61
C ILE A 343 -14.74 -19.95 1.97
N GLN A 344 -14.98 -20.22 3.25
CA GLN A 344 -16.31 -20.54 3.77
C GLN A 344 -17.01 -19.26 4.25
N ILE A 345 -18.23 -19.09 3.80
CA ILE A 345 -19.09 -17.97 4.18
C ILE A 345 -20.17 -18.42 5.18
N ASN A 346 -20.65 -17.47 5.99
CA ASN A 346 -21.64 -17.73 7.04
C ASN A 346 -23.03 -18.12 6.53
N HIS A 347 -23.39 -17.69 5.31
CA HIS A 347 -24.64 -18.04 4.64
C HIS A 347 -24.43 -18.04 3.12
N PRO A 348 -25.15 -18.88 2.34
CA PRO A 348 -25.05 -18.87 0.89
C PRO A 348 -25.60 -17.58 0.31
N TYR A 349 -25.06 -17.16 -0.84
CA TYR A 349 -25.57 -16.03 -1.61
C TYR A 349 -26.92 -16.38 -2.27
N ALA A 350 -27.73 -15.37 -2.58
CA ALA A 350 -29.01 -15.57 -3.23
C ALA A 350 -28.86 -15.91 -4.73
N SER A 351 -27.87 -15.29 -5.38
CA SER A 351 -27.61 -15.44 -6.82
C SER A 351 -26.54 -16.50 -7.10
N SER A 352 -26.47 -16.95 -8.35
CA SER A 352 -25.44 -17.86 -8.83
C SER A 352 -24.38 -17.08 -9.59
N TYR A 353 -23.09 -17.49 -9.43
CA TYR A 353 -21.93 -16.80 -9.99
C TYR A 353 -21.07 -17.75 -10.78
N LYS A 354 -20.38 -17.24 -11.80
CA LYS A 354 -19.61 -18.03 -12.75
C LYS A 354 -18.13 -18.05 -12.41
N ALA A 355 -17.51 -19.22 -12.56
CA ALA A 355 -16.08 -19.37 -12.48
C ALA A 355 -15.35 -18.61 -13.60
N GLY A 356 -14.27 -17.90 -13.26
CA GLY A 356 -13.43 -17.16 -14.21
C GLY A 356 -14.02 -15.87 -14.77
N GLU A 357 -15.29 -15.58 -14.51
CA GLU A 357 -15.96 -14.32 -14.90
C GLU A 357 -16.18 -13.43 -13.66
N ASP A 358 -16.69 -14.02 -12.58
CA ASP A 358 -17.03 -13.31 -11.36
C ASP A 358 -15.89 -13.39 -10.32
N PHE A 359 -15.91 -12.45 -9.37
CA PHE A 359 -14.85 -12.33 -8.39
C PHE A 359 -15.38 -11.93 -7.02
N VAL A 360 -14.58 -12.18 -6.01
CA VAL A 360 -14.83 -11.73 -4.63
C VAL A 360 -13.91 -10.59 -4.24
N THR A 361 -14.39 -9.67 -3.41
CA THR A 361 -13.58 -8.61 -2.83
C THR A 361 -13.75 -8.52 -1.34
N MET A 362 -12.73 -8.02 -0.67
CA MET A 362 -12.75 -7.67 0.75
C MET A 362 -12.03 -6.34 0.93
N ALA A 363 -12.65 -5.44 1.68
CA ALA A 363 -12.01 -4.16 2.01
C ALA A 363 -11.07 -4.33 3.21
N LYS A 364 -9.86 -3.78 3.11
CA LYS A 364 -8.86 -3.76 4.18
C LYS A 364 -8.32 -2.36 4.40
N TYR A 365 -8.01 -2.04 5.64
CA TYR A 365 -7.22 -0.84 5.93
C TYR A 365 -5.77 -1.02 5.49
N PHE A 366 -5.17 0.04 4.95
CA PHE A 366 -3.74 0.04 4.65
C PHE A 366 -2.89 -0.13 5.91
N ILE A 367 -3.32 0.51 7.01
CA ILE A 367 -2.74 0.32 8.34
C ILE A 367 -3.75 -0.45 9.18
N PRO A 368 -3.40 -1.67 9.64
CA PRO A 368 -4.27 -2.47 10.49
C PRO A 368 -4.68 -1.74 11.77
N ASP A 369 -5.87 -2.06 12.30
CA ASP A 369 -6.47 -1.46 13.49
C ASP A 369 -5.81 -1.86 14.82
N ASP A 370 -4.85 -2.79 14.75
CA ASP A 370 -4.05 -3.27 15.87
C ASP A 370 -2.62 -2.69 15.92
N LYS A 371 -2.25 -1.80 14.98
CA LYS A 371 -0.89 -1.28 14.85
C LYS A 371 -0.78 0.19 15.20
N PHE A 372 0.22 0.51 16.02
CA PHE A 372 0.70 1.88 16.23
C PHE A 372 2.15 1.97 15.77
N ILE A 373 2.38 2.65 14.67
CA ILE A 373 3.67 2.74 13.99
C ILE A 373 4.32 4.05 14.36
N MET A 374 5.52 4.02 14.89
CA MET A 374 6.37 5.18 15.15
C MET A 374 7.62 5.09 14.30
N LEU A 375 8.03 6.18 13.70
CA LEU A 375 9.26 6.22 12.93
C LEU A 375 9.99 7.56 13.06
N ALA A 376 11.31 7.51 12.89
CA ALA A 376 12.12 8.69 12.65
C ALA A 376 12.26 8.82 11.13
N SER A 377 11.61 9.80 10.49
CA SER A 377 11.59 9.94 9.02
C SER A 377 13.00 10.16 8.45
N ARG A 378 13.89 10.71 9.26
CA ARG A 378 15.30 10.94 8.91
C ARG A 378 16.24 10.56 10.07
N VAL A 379 17.36 9.97 9.70
CA VAL A 379 18.48 9.69 10.62
C VAL A 379 19.74 10.29 9.99
N ASP A 380 20.49 11.09 10.75
CA ASP A 380 21.69 11.82 10.28
C ASP A 380 21.43 12.63 8.98
N GLY A 381 20.24 13.24 8.88
CA GLY A 381 19.82 14.04 7.71
C GLY A 381 19.38 13.23 6.48
N LYS A 382 19.54 11.91 6.48
CA LYS A 382 19.15 11.01 5.38
C LYS A 382 17.77 10.42 5.65
N ALA A 383 16.94 10.28 4.60
CA ALA A 383 15.68 9.57 4.69
C ALA A 383 15.92 8.09 5.03
N ILE A 384 15.08 7.52 5.89
CA ILE A 384 15.21 6.11 6.31
C ILE A 384 14.79 5.13 5.21
N ALA A 385 13.93 5.56 4.32
CA ALA A 385 13.41 4.75 3.21
C ALA A 385 13.31 5.57 1.93
N GLU A 386 13.25 4.88 0.80
CA GLU A 386 13.15 5.47 -0.52
C GLU A 386 12.36 4.55 -1.46
N TYR A 387 11.66 5.11 -2.44
CA TYR A 387 11.07 4.32 -3.52
C TYR A 387 12.04 4.20 -4.69
N LYS A 388 12.51 3.00 -4.99
CA LYS A 388 13.36 2.70 -6.15
C LYS A 388 12.51 2.33 -7.36
N ARG A 389 12.45 3.22 -8.37
CA ARG A 389 11.82 2.93 -9.65
C ARG A 389 12.76 2.05 -10.46
N ALA A 390 12.30 0.89 -10.89
CA ALA A 390 13.08 -0.02 -11.72
C ALA A 390 12.75 0.15 -13.22
N PRO A 391 13.71 -0.07 -14.13
CA PRO A 391 13.46 0.01 -15.54
C PRO A 391 12.56 -1.14 -16.01
N PHE A 392 11.66 -0.84 -16.94
CA PHE A 392 10.81 -1.82 -17.61
C PHE A 392 10.63 -1.49 -19.10
N GLY A 393 10.14 -2.48 -19.85
CA GLY A 393 9.97 -2.37 -21.30
C GLY A 393 11.31 -2.35 -22.07
N VAL A 394 11.20 -2.40 -23.39
CA VAL A 394 12.38 -2.41 -24.29
C VAL A 394 13.15 -1.08 -24.22
N GLU A 395 12.41 0.02 -24.03
CA GLU A 395 12.98 1.38 -24.00
C GLU A 395 13.52 1.80 -22.62
N ARG A 396 13.53 0.89 -21.63
CA ARG A 396 14.00 1.15 -20.26
C ARG A 396 13.33 2.38 -19.65
N ARG A 397 12.01 2.34 -19.53
CA ARG A 397 11.21 3.41 -18.90
C ARG A 397 11.16 3.26 -17.38
N TRP A 398 10.99 4.38 -16.67
CA TRP A 398 10.87 4.44 -15.21
C TRP A 398 9.61 5.16 -14.79
N GLY A 399 8.99 4.71 -13.70
CA GLY A 399 7.80 5.31 -13.15
C GLY A 399 6.53 4.96 -13.91
N ARG A 400 5.44 5.67 -13.64
CA ARG A 400 4.15 5.43 -14.29
C ARG A 400 4.24 5.68 -15.80
N TYR A 401 3.78 4.72 -16.56
CA TYR A 401 3.75 4.81 -18.00
C TYR A 401 2.45 4.25 -18.55
N THR A 402 1.90 4.94 -19.54
CA THR A 402 0.70 4.52 -20.27
C THR A 402 1.05 4.21 -21.70
N ASP A 403 0.51 3.13 -22.22
CA ASP A 403 0.52 2.80 -23.63
C ASP A 403 -0.87 2.37 -24.10
N LYS A 404 -1.08 2.36 -25.39
CA LYS A 404 -2.31 1.92 -26.03
C LYS A 404 -2.04 0.85 -27.07
N HIS A 405 -3.03 0.00 -27.28
CA HIS A 405 -3.05 -1.01 -28.32
C HIS A 405 -4.44 -1.07 -28.94
N ASP A 406 -4.50 -0.93 -30.24
CA ASP A 406 -5.74 -1.02 -31.00
C ASP A 406 -5.89 -2.45 -31.54
N GLU A 407 -6.98 -3.10 -31.20
CA GLU A 407 -7.41 -4.39 -31.71
C GLU A 407 -8.49 -4.15 -32.76
N TRP A 408 -8.49 -4.91 -33.87
CA TRP A 408 -9.35 -4.60 -34.98
C TRP A 408 -10.57 -5.54 -35.09
N ASP A 409 -10.53 -6.68 -34.43
CA ASP A 409 -11.65 -7.62 -34.38
C ASP A 409 -11.67 -8.36 -33.00
N PRO A 410 -12.57 -7.95 -32.09
CA PRO A 410 -13.46 -6.79 -32.13
C PRO A 410 -12.71 -5.46 -32.12
N GLU A 411 -13.33 -4.38 -32.66
CA GLU A 411 -12.71 -3.03 -32.68
C GLU A 411 -12.71 -2.43 -31.27
N VAL A 412 -11.56 -2.59 -30.57
CA VAL A 412 -11.35 -2.12 -29.19
C VAL A 412 -10.02 -1.45 -29.05
N THR A 413 -9.99 -0.30 -28.38
CA THR A 413 -8.76 0.35 -27.95
C THR A 413 -8.46 0.00 -26.51
N TRP A 414 -7.35 -0.67 -26.29
CA TRP A 414 -6.84 -0.98 -24.96
C TRP A 414 -5.89 0.11 -24.47
N ILE A 415 -6.18 0.68 -23.31
CA ILE A 415 -5.24 1.58 -22.64
C ILE A 415 -4.71 0.87 -21.42
N ARG A 416 -3.37 0.83 -21.28
CA ARG A 416 -2.67 0.15 -20.20
C ARG A 416 -1.85 1.13 -19.40
N CYS A 417 -2.01 1.13 -18.07
CA CYS A 417 -1.12 1.78 -17.13
C CYS A 417 -0.20 0.73 -16.49
N GLN A 418 1.07 1.08 -16.33
CA GLN A 418 2.08 0.18 -15.78
C GLN A 418 3.13 0.96 -15.00
N ASP A 419 3.70 0.30 -13.97
CA ASP A 419 4.82 0.82 -13.19
C ASP A 419 5.63 -0.34 -12.61
N LYS A 420 6.90 -0.10 -12.31
CA LYS A 420 7.80 -1.07 -11.73
C LYS A 420 8.70 -0.42 -10.69
N GLY A 421 8.72 -0.96 -9.49
CA GLY A 421 9.56 -0.45 -8.42
C GLY A 421 9.43 -1.23 -7.12
N LEU A 422 10.18 -0.77 -6.13
CA LEU A 422 10.19 -1.36 -4.80
C LEU A 422 10.55 -0.28 -3.77
N PRO A 423 9.83 -0.17 -2.64
CA PRO A 423 10.32 0.60 -1.51
C PRO A 423 11.54 -0.10 -0.91
N VAL A 424 12.52 0.67 -0.49
CA VAL A 424 13.73 0.18 0.19
C VAL A 424 13.89 0.84 1.54
N LEU A 425 14.38 0.09 2.51
CA LEU A 425 14.59 0.56 3.87
C LEU A 425 16.08 0.54 4.18
N PHE A 426 16.67 1.71 4.43
CA PHE A 426 18.09 1.87 4.77
C PHE A 426 18.35 1.74 6.28
N GLN A 427 17.41 2.26 7.10
CA GLN A 427 17.53 2.31 8.55
C GLN A 427 16.36 1.56 9.21
N ARG A 428 16.53 0.26 9.36
CA ARG A 428 15.50 -0.62 9.95
C ARG A 428 15.25 -0.39 11.43
N ASP A 429 16.26 0.08 12.16
CA ASP A 429 16.19 0.36 13.58
C ASP A 429 15.46 1.70 13.89
N ALA A 430 15.14 2.49 12.86
CA ALA A 430 14.41 3.76 12.96
C ALA A 430 12.89 3.61 13.02
N ILE A 431 12.37 2.39 12.90
CA ILE A 431 10.95 2.06 12.94
C ILE A 431 10.65 1.29 14.21
N TYR A 432 9.53 1.65 14.87
CA TYR A 432 9.02 0.95 16.04
C TYR A 432 7.52 0.76 15.89
N VAL A 433 7.06 -0.48 15.91
CA VAL A 433 5.65 -0.85 15.72
C VAL A 433 5.14 -1.54 16.97
N ILE A 434 4.07 -1.03 17.53
CA ILE A 434 3.41 -1.64 18.69
C ILE A 434 2.15 -2.35 18.21
N ASP A 435 2.02 -3.64 18.52
CA ASP A 435 0.77 -4.37 18.38
C ASP A 435 -0.09 -4.08 19.64
N VAL A 436 -1.05 -3.16 19.47
CA VAL A 436 -1.81 -2.57 20.58
C VAL A 436 -3.03 -3.39 21.01
N LYS A 437 -3.44 -4.37 20.19
CA LYS A 437 -4.59 -5.24 20.40
C LYS A 437 -4.20 -6.69 20.11
N ILE A 438 -4.66 -7.63 20.91
CA ILE A 438 -4.52 -9.05 20.57
C ILE A 438 -5.66 -9.39 19.61
N THR A 439 -5.34 -9.65 18.37
CA THR A 439 -6.30 -10.21 17.42
C THR A 439 -6.56 -11.66 17.79
N THR A 440 -7.82 -12.02 18.03
CA THR A 440 -8.24 -13.38 18.39
C THR A 440 -7.87 -14.32 17.23
N GLY A 441 -6.73 -14.99 17.34
CA GLY A 441 -6.14 -15.85 16.29
C GLY A 441 -4.64 -16.01 16.40
N GLN A 442 -3.92 -15.06 17.00
CA GLN A 442 -2.52 -15.23 17.39
C GLN A 442 -2.43 -15.78 18.82
N ALA A 443 -2.72 -17.06 19.00
CA ALA A 443 -2.27 -17.77 20.20
C ALA A 443 -0.73 -17.64 20.23
N ALA A 444 -0.22 -17.08 21.32
CA ALA A 444 1.21 -16.98 21.56
C ALA A 444 1.84 -18.37 21.31
N THR A 445 2.68 -18.48 20.29
CA THR A 445 3.54 -19.65 20.13
C THR A 445 4.57 -19.57 21.24
N THR A 446 4.20 -20.12 22.40
CA THR A 446 5.15 -20.36 23.49
C THR A 446 6.09 -21.43 22.99
N THR A 447 7.26 -21.03 22.52
CA THR A 447 8.36 -21.95 22.23
C THR A 447 8.81 -22.51 23.58
N THR A 448 8.21 -23.63 23.98
CA THR A 448 8.71 -24.43 25.11
C THR A 448 10.00 -25.08 24.63
N THR A 449 11.11 -24.46 24.98
CA THR A 449 12.43 -25.09 24.83
C THR A 449 12.51 -26.23 25.84
N THR A 450 12.15 -27.43 25.42
CA THR A 450 12.39 -28.64 26.19
C THR A 450 13.89 -28.93 26.13
N SER A 451 14.63 -28.54 27.15
CA SER A 451 16.00 -28.98 27.35
C SER A 451 15.98 -30.46 27.73
N SER A 452 16.22 -31.33 26.77
CA SER A 452 16.52 -32.74 27.06
C SER A 452 17.91 -32.84 27.65
N SER A 453 17.98 -33.00 28.99
CA SER A 453 19.20 -33.43 29.67
C SER A 453 19.46 -34.91 29.35
N SER A 454 20.44 -35.15 28.49
CA SER A 454 20.97 -36.52 28.30
C SER A 454 21.85 -36.87 29.47
N THR A 455 21.34 -37.74 30.37
CA THR A 455 22.13 -38.42 31.39
C THR A 455 22.94 -39.52 30.69
N SER A 456 24.23 -39.34 30.54
CA SER A 456 25.16 -40.39 30.15
C SER A 456 25.44 -41.28 31.36
N THR A 457 24.93 -42.53 31.34
CA THR A 457 25.34 -43.59 32.26
C THR A 457 26.53 -44.31 31.62
N THR A 458 27.68 -44.15 32.22
CA THR A 458 28.85 -44.97 32.01
C THR A 458 28.67 -46.33 32.67
N ASN A 459 28.86 -47.40 31.93
CA ASN A 459 29.40 -48.66 32.39
C ASN A 459 30.33 -49.21 31.33
#